data_c2f1ab13e7b6f61eb6334cedacdb042b
#
_entry.id   c2f1ab13e7b6f61eb6334cedacdb042b
#
_cell.length_a   1.000
_cell.length_b   1.000
_cell.length_c   1.000
_cell.angle_alpha   90.00
_cell.angle_beta   90.00
_cell.angle_gamma   90.00
#
_symmetry.space_group_name_H-M   'P 1'
#
loop_
_entity.id
_entity.type
_entity.pdbx_description
1 polymer ?
#
loop_
_entity_poly.entity_id
_entity_poly.type
_entity_poly.pdbx_seq_one_letter_code
_entity_poly.pdbx_strand_id
1 'polypeptide(L)'
;MKVISDDIKKGEFKSVYLLYGEEEYLKKQYRDRLKNAIAGDDTMNYSYYDSDNASVKDIIDVCETLPFFAQKRLVIMENTGFLKSSNDELADYIKHIPDYLVVVMVEKDVDKRNKVYKAVDSVGYICEMKPQTTATLEKWIAGLLAKDNLKISREACDLILDKTGAGMDYIRQETEKLVSYCQGRDVVTVEDVEKVCATQTTSHIFDMISAIANKKQQQALDLYYDLLELKEPPMRILYLIVRQFNAVSYTHLRAHETLANL
;
A
#
# COMPACT_ATOMS: atom_id res chain seq x y z
N MET A 1 -11.60 2.44 -4.22
CA MET A 1 -10.95 3.76 -4.17
C MET A 1 -11.89 4.92 -4.50
N LYS A 2 -12.65 4.88 -5.62
CA LYS A 2 -13.58 5.98 -5.98
C LYS A 2 -14.62 6.25 -4.89
N VAL A 3 -15.27 5.22 -4.34
CA VAL A 3 -16.25 5.33 -3.25
C VAL A 3 -15.67 6.09 -2.06
N ILE A 4 -14.49 5.71 -1.57
CA ILE A 4 -13.84 6.41 -0.44
C ILE A 4 -13.59 7.89 -0.76
N SER A 5 -13.15 8.19 -1.99
CA SER A 5 -12.92 9.58 -2.40
C SER A 5 -14.22 10.38 -2.49
N ASP A 6 -15.31 9.74 -2.89
CA ASP A 6 -16.64 10.37 -2.96
C ASP A 6 -17.22 10.58 -1.56
N ASP A 7 -17.08 9.59 -0.66
CA ASP A 7 -17.49 9.67 0.75
C ASP A 7 -16.75 10.82 1.47
N ILE A 8 -15.41 10.92 1.27
CA ILE A 8 -14.61 12.03 1.82
C ILE A 8 -15.10 13.40 1.32
N LYS A 9 -15.40 13.52 0.01
CA LYS A 9 -15.87 14.80 -0.57
C LYS A 9 -17.23 15.22 -0.04
N LYS A 10 -18.11 14.25 0.22
CA LYS A 10 -19.46 14.51 0.73
C LYS A 10 -19.49 14.69 2.26
N GLY A 11 -18.47 14.21 2.98
CA GLY A 11 -18.50 14.12 4.44
C GLY A 11 -19.43 13.03 4.98
N GLU A 12 -19.80 12.06 4.12
CA GLU A 12 -20.70 10.95 4.46
C GLU A 12 -19.91 9.65 4.50
N PHE A 13 -19.69 9.12 5.69
CA PHE A 13 -18.81 7.96 5.89
C PHE A 13 -19.62 6.69 6.16
N LYS A 14 -19.13 5.57 5.63
CA LYS A 14 -19.59 4.24 6.03
C LYS A 14 -19.13 3.94 7.45
N SER A 15 -19.86 3.07 8.13
CA SER A 15 -19.48 2.64 9.49
C SER A 15 -18.14 1.89 9.52
N VAL A 16 -17.82 1.14 8.47
CA VAL A 16 -16.55 0.39 8.37
C VAL A 16 -15.94 0.51 6.98
N TYR A 17 -14.64 0.72 6.94
CA TYR A 17 -13.80 0.59 5.74
C TYR A 17 -12.75 -0.48 5.96
N LEU A 18 -12.62 -1.42 5.03
CA LEU A 18 -11.52 -2.39 4.99
C LEU A 18 -10.64 -2.09 3.77
N LEU A 19 -9.39 -1.70 4.03
CA LEU A 19 -8.34 -1.47 3.05
C LEU A 19 -7.35 -2.62 3.14
N TYR A 20 -7.21 -3.44 2.10
CA TYR A 20 -6.29 -4.57 2.12
C TYR A 20 -5.62 -4.78 0.78
N GLY A 21 -4.53 -5.54 0.75
CA GLY A 21 -3.79 -5.89 -0.46
C GLY A 21 -2.32 -5.49 -0.41
N GLU A 22 -1.65 -5.68 -1.54
CA GLU A 22 -0.20 -5.57 -1.64
C GLU A 22 0.31 -4.12 -1.76
N GLU A 23 -0.56 -3.17 -2.22
CA GLU A 23 -0.13 -1.80 -2.46
C GLU A 23 -0.19 -0.97 -1.16
N GLU A 24 0.94 -0.97 -0.45
CA GLU A 24 1.08 -0.31 0.85
C GLU A 24 0.88 1.22 0.77
N TYR A 25 1.38 1.84 -0.30
CA TYR A 25 1.23 3.28 -0.50
C TYR A 25 -0.24 3.71 -0.53
N LEU A 26 -1.06 2.99 -1.31
CA LEU A 26 -2.48 3.31 -1.43
C LEU A 26 -3.22 3.07 -0.12
N LYS A 27 -2.93 1.97 0.59
CA LYS A 27 -3.52 1.71 1.91
C LYS A 27 -3.24 2.85 2.87
N LYS A 28 -1.97 3.24 3.01
CA LYS A 28 -1.54 4.35 3.86
C LYS A 28 -2.20 5.67 3.43
N GLN A 29 -2.17 5.98 2.14
CA GLN A 29 -2.75 7.22 1.61
C GLN A 29 -4.25 7.33 1.91
N TYR A 30 -5.03 6.27 1.67
CA TYR A 30 -6.47 6.29 1.90
C TYR A 30 -6.83 6.23 3.38
N ARG A 31 -6.06 5.51 4.21
CA ARG A 31 -6.17 5.54 5.67
C ARG A 31 -5.99 6.98 6.19
N ASP A 32 -4.91 7.65 5.78
CA ASP A 32 -4.57 8.99 6.25
C ASP A 32 -5.60 10.03 5.74
N ARG A 33 -6.10 9.88 4.53
CA ARG A 33 -7.18 10.73 3.99
C ARG A 33 -8.48 10.57 4.78
N LEU A 34 -8.87 9.33 5.12
CA LEU A 34 -10.03 9.07 5.98
C LEU A 34 -9.81 9.65 7.37
N LYS A 35 -8.63 9.43 7.98
CA LYS A 35 -8.28 10.01 9.27
C LYS A 35 -8.44 11.54 9.27
N ASN A 36 -7.83 12.21 8.29
CA ASN A 36 -7.88 13.66 8.20
C ASN A 36 -9.30 14.19 7.96
N ALA A 37 -10.12 13.46 7.19
CA ALA A 37 -11.49 13.88 6.89
C ALA A 37 -12.46 13.65 8.06
N ILE A 38 -12.22 12.65 8.92
CA ILE A 38 -13.12 12.27 10.01
C ILE A 38 -12.69 12.90 11.33
N ALA A 39 -11.40 12.78 11.68
CA ALA A 39 -10.85 13.23 12.96
C ALA A 39 -9.96 14.48 12.84
N GLY A 40 -9.33 14.73 11.68
CA GLY A 40 -8.38 15.84 11.53
C GLY A 40 -7.27 15.75 12.57
N ASP A 41 -7.11 16.83 13.35
CA ASP A 41 -6.14 16.91 14.45
C ASP A 41 -6.72 16.52 15.82
N ASP A 42 -7.97 16.03 15.85
CA ASP A 42 -8.64 15.60 17.08
C ASP A 42 -8.07 14.27 17.58
N THR A 43 -7.37 14.33 18.69
CA THR A 43 -6.80 13.13 19.35
C THR A 43 -7.73 12.50 20.38
N MET A 44 -8.80 13.20 20.80
CA MET A 44 -9.75 12.71 21.80
C MET A 44 -10.72 11.68 21.19
N ASN A 45 -11.07 11.86 19.92
CA ASN A 45 -12.01 11.01 19.19
C ASN A 45 -11.32 10.09 18.18
N TYR A 46 -10.01 9.92 18.29
CA TYR A 46 -9.21 9.04 17.44
C TYR A 46 -8.47 8.00 18.28
N SER A 47 -8.53 6.74 17.86
CA SER A 47 -7.77 5.64 18.46
C SER A 47 -7.13 4.79 17.38
N TYR A 48 -5.91 4.31 17.64
CA TYR A 48 -5.14 3.49 16.71
C TYR A 48 -4.66 2.22 17.42
N TYR A 49 -4.86 1.09 16.75
CA TYR A 49 -4.47 -0.23 17.20
C TYR A 49 -3.70 -0.96 16.12
N ASP A 50 -2.62 -1.62 16.49
CA ASP A 50 -1.82 -2.50 15.64
C ASP A 50 -1.64 -3.89 16.27
N SER A 51 -0.84 -4.76 15.67
CA SER A 51 -0.61 -6.13 16.16
C SER A 51 -0.10 -6.20 17.59
N ASP A 52 0.56 -5.17 18.09
CA ASP A 52 1.25 -5.18 19.36
C ASP A 52 0.32 -4.78 20.53
N ASN A 53 -0.73 -4.01 20.24
CA ASN A 53 -1.64 -3.47 21.24
C ASN A 53 -3.12 -3.81 20.99
N ALA A 54 -3.45 -4.65 20.00
CA ALA A 54 -4.81 -4.97 19.62
C ALA A 54 -5.42 -6.05 20.54
N SER A 55 -6.24 -5.64 21.50
CA SER A 55 -7.18 -6.49 22.23
C SER A 55 -8.59 -6.22 21.71
N VAL A 56 -9.32 -7.26 21.31
CA VAL A 56 -10.71 -7.09 20.79
C VAL A 56 -11.60 -6.43 21.82
N LYS A 57 -11.50 -6.86 23.08
CA LYS A 57 -12.29 -6.29 24.17
C LYS A 57 -11.99 -4.80 24.36
N ASP A 58 -10.71 -4.44 24.45
CA ASP A 58 -10.31 -3.02 24.65
C ASP A 58 -10.75 -2.15 23.48
N ILE A 59 -10.68 -2.69 22.25
CA ILE A 59 -11.15 -2.01 21.05
C ILE A 59 -12.65 -1.77 21.11
N ILE A 60 -13.45 -2.78 21.48
CA ILE A 60 -14.91 -2.67 21.62
C ILE A 60 -15.25 -1.66 22.72
N ASP A 61 -14.61 -1.71 23.87
CA ASP A 61 -14.82 -0.76 24.97
C ASP A 61 -14.57 0.68 24.54
N VAL A 62 -13.52 0.92 23.73
CA VAL A 62 -13.24 2.24 23.14
C VAL A 62 -14.27 2.62 22.07
N CYS A 63 -14.71 1.68 21.25
CA CYS A 63 -15.73 1.89 20.24
C CYS A 63 -17.10 2.28 20.85
N GLU A 64 -17.46 1.76 22.02
CA GLU A 64 -18.68 2.08 22.77
C GLU A 64 -18.61 3.46 23.46
N THR A 65 -17.44 4.08 23.53
CA THR A 65 -17.29 5.41 24.11
C THR A 65 -17.83 6.48 23.15
N LEU A 66 -18.78 7.27 23.60
CA LEU A 66 -19.33 8.39 22.81
C LEU A 66 -18.24 9.40 22.41
N PRO A 67 -18.35 10.02 21.22
CA PRO A 67 -17.42 11.05 20.82
C PRO A 67 -17.52 12.29 21.73
N PHE A 68 -16.37 12.87 22.06
CA PHE A 68 -16.26 14.06 22.92
C PHE A 68 -16.27 15.33 22.07
N PHE A 69 -17.33 16.10 22.15
CA PHE A 69 -17.55 17.35 21.37
C PHE A 69 -17.38 17.19 19.84
N ALA A 70 -17.55 15.99 19.28
CA ALA A 70 -17.47 15.70 17.86
C ALA A 70 -18.69 14.88 17.39
N GLN A 71 -18.91 14.83 16.07
CA GLN A 71 -20.00 14.04 15.50
C GLN A 71 -19.62 12.56 15.34
N LYS A 72 -18.34 12.29 15.16
CA LYS A 72 -17.83 10.95 14.88
C LYS A 72 -16.62 10.62 15.77
N ARG A 73 -16.48 9.34 16.10
CA ARG A 73 -15.29 8.71 16.64
C ARG A 73 -14.65 7.86 15.54
N LEU A 74 -13.35 7.91 15.43
CA LEU A 74 -12.58 7.11 14.48
C LEU A 74 -11.71 6.10 15.21
N VAL A 75 -11.83 4.84 14.84
CA VAL A 75 -10.92 3.77 15.29
C VAL A 75 -10.23 3.16 14.08
N ILE A 76 -8.90 3.19 14.07
CA ILE A 76 -8.08 2.55 13.04
C ILE A 76 -7.45 1.27 13.62
N MET A 77 -7.61 0.18 12.90
CA MET A 77 -7.00 -1.12 13.19
C MET A 77 -6.08 -1.50 12.04
N GLU A 78 -4.78 -1.61 12.27
CA GLU A 78 -3.79 -1.86 11.22
C GLU A 78 -2.97 -3.12 11.51
N ASN A 79 -2.97 -4.08 10.58
CA ASN A 79 -2.25 -5.35 10.67
C ASN A 79 -2.53 -6.15 11.96
N THR A 80 -3.74 -6.07 12.47
CA THR A 80 -4.15 -6.73 13.73
C THR A 80 -4.31 -8.24 13.59
N GLY A 81 -4.44 -8.75 12.37
CA GLY A 81 -4.63 -10.18 12.09
C GLY A 81 -6.03 -10.70 12.33
N PHE A 82 -6.99 -9.87 12.75
CA PHE A 82 -8.38 -10.30 13.02
C PHE A 82 -9.12 -10.82 11.77
N LEU A 83 -8.62 -10.51 10.59
CA LEU A 83 -9.15 -11.00 9.31
C LEU A 83 -8.49 -12.32 8.86
N LYS A 84 -7.53 -12.85 9.63
CA LYS A 84 -6.90 -14.16 9.40
C LYS A 84 -7.36 -15.20 10.42
N SER A 85 -7.53 -14.80 11.68
CA SER A 85 -8.07 -15.64 12.75
C SER A 85 -9.56 -15.38 12.95
N SER A 86 -10.32 -16.40 13.34
CA SER A 86 -11.76 -16.23 13.63
C SER A 86 -11.93 -15.43 14.92
N ASN A 87 -12.72 -14.37 14.87
CA ASN A 87 -13.14 -13.61 16.05
C ASN A 87 -14.63 -13.30 15.94
N ASP A 88 -15.41 -14.08 16.67
CA ASP A 88 -16.88 -14.02 16.62
C ASP A 88 -17.40 -12.74 17.29
N GLU A 89 -16.78 -12.33 18.41
CA GLU A 89 -17.15 -11.14 19.17
C GLU A 89 -17.00 -9.88 18.31
N LEU A 90 -15.85 -9.70 17.65
CA LEU A 90 -15.63 -8.58 16.74
C LEU A 90 -16.55 -8.63 15.52
N ALA A 91 -16.80 -9.82 14.97
CA ALA A 91 -17.70 -9.98 13.83
C ALA A 91 -19.15 -9.60 14.17
N ASP A 92 -19.61 -9.95 15.34
CA ASP A 92 -20.96 -9.59 15.79
C ASP A 92 -21.06 -8.11 16.17
N TYR A 93 -20.02 -7.54 16.77
CA TYR A 93 -19.94 -6.10 17.04
C TYR A 93 -20.01 -5.27 15.74
N ILE A 94 -19.25 -5.64 14.73
CA ILE A 94 -19.22 -4.92 13.42
C ILE A 94 -20.61 -4.82 12.79
N LYS A 95 -21.48 -5.81 12.96
CA LYS A 95 -22.85 -5.77 12.40
C LYS A 95 -23.74 -4.71 13.08
N HIS A 96 -23.39 -4.28 14.28
CA HIS A 96 -24.19 -3.40 15.12
C HIS A 96 -23.45 -2.13 15.53
N ILE A 97 -22.48 -1.68 14.70
CA ILE A 97 -21.68 -0.48 14.96
C ILE A 97 -22.61 0.75 15.11
N PRO A 98 -22.42 1.55 16.18
CA PRO A 98 -23.18 2.79 16.37
C PRO A 98 -22.94 3.82 15.25
N ASP A 99 -23.95 4.64 14.96
CA ASP A 99 -23.88 5.65 13.89
C ASP A 99 -22.76 6.69 14.08
N TYR A 100 -22.34 6.94 15.32
CA TYR A 100 -21.25 7.89 15.60
C TYR A 100 -19.85 7.31 15.35
N LEU A 101 -19.73 6.00 15.16
CA LEU A 101 -18.44 5.33 15.00
C LEU A 101 -18.09 5.09 13.54
N VAL A 102 -16.83 5.34 13.20
CA VAL A 102 -16.22 4.90 11.94
C VAL A 102 -14.99 4.04 12.26
N VAL A 103 -14.97 2.83 11.71
CA VAL A 103 -13.85 1.89 11.85
C VAL A 103 -13.11 1.79 10.51
N VAL A 104 -11.79 1.92 10.53
CA VAL A 104 -10.93 1.71 9.37
C VAL A 104 -9.99 0.56 9.65
N MET A 105 -10.17 -0.55 8.97
CA MET A 105 -9.29 -1.72 9.04
C MET A 105 -8.30 -1.69 7.89
N VAL A 106 -7.02 -1.85 8.19
CA VAL A 106 -5.93 -1.88 7.19
C VAL A 106 -5.17 -3.18 7.37
N GLU A 107 -5.20 -4.05 6.36
CA GLU A 107 -4.56 -5.35 6.43
C GLU A 107 -3.75 -5.64 5.14
N LYS A 108 -2.74 -6.47 5.25
CA LYS A 108 -1.99 -6.93 4.09
C LYS A 108 -2.76 -8.01 3.34
N ASP A 109 -3.24 -9.01 4.09
CA ASP A 109 -3.95 -10.17 3.57
C ASP A 109 -5.20 -10.45 4.41
N VAL A 110 -6.25 -10.98 3.78
CA VAL A 110 -7.52 -11.32 4.42
C VAL A 110 -8.00 -12.71 3.99
N ASP A 111 -8.62 -13.45 4.91
CA ASP A 111 -9.41 -14.61 4.52
C ASP A 111 -10.86 -14.17 4.27
N LYS A 112 -11.29 -14.19 3.02
CA LYS A 112 -12.66 -13.80 2.61
C LYS A 112 -13.75 -14.70 3.20
N ARG A 113 -13.39 -15.87 3.72
CA ARG A 113 -14.31 -16.77 4.45
C ARG A 113 -14.49 -16.38 5.92
N ASN A 114 -13.59 -15.55 6.45
CA ASN A 114 -13.59 -15.08 7.84
C ASN A 114 -14.90 -14.36 8.17
N LYS A 115 -15.40 -14.56 9.39
CA LYS A 115 -16.65 -13.94 9.86
C LYS A 115 -16.57 -12.43 9.94
N VAL A 116 -15.39 -11.87 10.36
CA VAL A 116 -15.16 -10.43 10.42
C VAL A 116 -15.20 -9.84 9.01
N TYR A 117 -14.59 -10.49 8.01
CA TYR A 117 -14.66 -10.04 6.61
C TYR A 117 -16.11 -9.96 6.12
N LYS A 118 -16.90 -11.01 6.36
CA LYS A 118 -18.33 -11.06 5.97
C LYS A 118 -19.17 -10.01 6.69
N ALA A 119 -18.87 -9.73 7.95
CA ALA A 119 -19.54 -8.67 8.71
C ALA A 119 -19.25 -7.30 8.09
N VAL A 120 -17.96 -7.01 7.78
CA VAL A 120 -17.59 -5.76 7.08
C VAL A 120 -18.26 -5.64 5.72
N ASP A 121 -18.32 -6.73 4.95
CA ASP A 121 -18.96 -6.74 3.62
C ASP A 121 -20.47 -6.41 3.69
N SER A 122 -21.13 -6.74 4.80
CA SER A 122 -22.56 -6.50 4.99
C SER A 122 -22.92 -5.05 5.36
N VAL A 123 -22.05 -4.33 6.08
CA VAL A 123 -22.37 -2.99 6.64
C VAL A 123 -21.40 -1.90 6.20
N GLY A 124 -20.27 -2.24 5.59
CA GLY A 124 -19.19 -1.32 5.30
C GLY A 124 -18.80 -1.27 3.83
N TYR A 125 -17.54 -0.90 3.58
CA TYR A 125 -16.94 -0.88 2.26
C TYR A 125 -15.56 -1.55 2.28
N ILE A 126 -15.37 -2.51 1.38
CA ILE A 126 -14.13 -3.25 1.22
C ILE A 126 -13.39 -2.77 -0.04
N CYS A 127 -12.14 -2.43 0.10
CA CYS A 127 -11.30 -1.97 -1.00
C CYS A 127 -9.98 -2.76 -1.06
N GLU A 128 -9.83 -3.56 -2.10
CA GLU A 128 -8.59 -4.26 -2.39
C GLU A 128 -7.62 -3.33 -3.12
N MET A 129 -6.45 -3.09 -2.52
CA MET A 129 -5.38 -2.23 -3.04
C MET A 129 -4.34 -3.10 -3.76
N LYS A 130 -4.51 -3.25 -5.07
CA LYS A 130 -3.62 -4.05 -5.94
C LYS A 130 -2.48 -3.21 -6.48
N PRO A 131 -1.34 -3.84 -6.83
CA PRO A 131 -0.29 -3.18 -7.61
C PRO A 131 -0.88 -2.54 -8.86
N GLN A 132 -0.40 -1.33 -9.17
CA GLN A 132 -0.93 -0.55 -10.27
C GLN A 132 -0.27 -0.92 -11.59
N THR A 133 -1.02 -0.80 -12.69
CA THR A 133 -0.45 -1.01 -14.04
C THR A 133 0.43 0.16 -14.45
N THR A 134 1.40 -0.08 -15.33
CA THR A 134 2.30 0.95 -15.90
C THR A 134 1.51 2.17 -16.39
N ALA A 135 0.46 1.95 -17.17
CA ALA A 135 -0.39 3.04 -17.69
C ALA A 135 -1.11 3.84 -16.58
N THR A 136 -1.40 3.22 -15.43
CA THR A 136 -1.97 3.90 -14.27
C THR A 136 -0.90 4.71 -13.55
N LEU A 137 0.32 4.17 -13.42
CA LEU A 137 1.45 4.83 -12.81
C LEU A 137 1.90 6.05 -13.64
N GLU A 138 1.98 5.95 -14.97
CA GLU A 138 2.26 7.07 -15.87
C GLU A 138 1.28 8.24 -15.65
N LYS A 139 -0.03 7.94 -15.64
CA LYS A 139 -1.06 8.95 -15.37
C LYS A 139 -0.93 9.55 -13.97
N TRP A 140 -0.55 8.74 -13.01
CA TRP A 140 -0.37 9.20 -11.64
C TRP A 140 0.86 10.10 -11.50
N ILE A 141 2.00 9.77 -12.11
CA ILE A 141 3.21 10.61 -12.17
C ILE A 141 2.87 11.95 -12.81
N ALA A 142 2.22 11.94 -13.99
CA ALA A 142 1.79 13.16 -14.64
C ALA A 142 0.86 14.00 -13.77
N GLY A 143 -0.05 13.35 -13.03
CA GLY A 143 -0.96 14.01 -12.08
C GLY A 143 -0.25 14.58 -10.84
N LEU A 144 0.85 13.98 -10.38
CA LEU A 144 1.68 14.53 -9.31
C LEU A 144 2.37 15.81 -9.78
N LEU A 145 3.04 15.75 -10.91
CA LEU A 145 3.77 16.89 -11.50
C LEU A 145 2.84 18.06 -11.88
N ALA A 146 1.64 17.75 -12.36
CA ALA A 146 0.65 18.77 -12.75
C ALA A 146 0.18 19.66 -11.58
N LYS A 147 0.29 19.20 -10.34
CA LYS A 147 -0.02 20.02 -9.15
C LYS A 147 0.92 21.22 -9.01
N ASP A 148 2.14 21.06 -9.50
CA ASP A 148 3.18 22.07 -9.50
C ASP A 148 3.36 22.71 -10.89
N ASN A 149 2.34 22.61 -11.76
CA ASN A 149 2.31 23.11 -13.14
C ASN A 149 3.40 22.53 -14.05
N LEU A 150 3.97 21.37 -13.70
CA LEU A 150 4.97 20.68 -14.50
C LEU A 150 4.32 19.65 -15.43
N LYS A 151 4.80 19.62 -16.67
CA LYS A 151 4.48 18.60 -17.68
C LYS A 151 5.64 17.62 -17.80
N ILE A 152 5.37 16.42 -18.27
CA ILE A 152 6.37 15.38 -18.50
C ILE A 152 6.12 14.70 -19.84
N SER A 153 7.18 14.38 -20.59
CA SER A 153 7.07 13.55 -21.80
C SER A 153 6.88 12.08 -21.42
N ARG A 154 6.40 11.28 -22.37
CA ARG A 154 6.23 9.86 -22.15
C ARG A 154 7.57 9.18 -21.89
N GLU A 155 8.59 9.51 -22.67
CA GLU A 155 9.94 8.95 -22.53
C GLU A 155 10.54 9.25 -21.13
N ALA A 156 10.35 10.47 -20.62
CA ALA A 156 10.81 10.82 -19.28
C ALA A 156 10.02 10.06 -18.20
N CYS A 157 8.72 9.84 -18.41
CA CYS A 157 7.89 9.06 -17.51
C CYS A 157 8.27 7.57 -17.48
N ASP A 158 8.52 6.98 -18.65
CA ASP A 158 9.01 5.62 -18.80
C ASP A 158 10.36 5.45 -18.09
N LEU A 159 11.27 6.42 -18.24
CA LEU A 159 12.56 6.40 -17.55
C LEU A 159 12.43 6.49 -16.02
N ILE A 160 11.47 7.25 -15.49
CA ILE A 160 11.17 7.24 -14.04
C ILE A 160 10.80 5.82 -13.62
N LEU A 161 9.90 5.16 -14.34
CA LEU A 161 9.44 3.81 -14.02
C LEU A 161 10.57 2.77 -14.14
N ASP A 162 11.43 2.90 -15.13
CA ASP A 162 12.62 2.04 -15.28
C ASP A 162 13.57 2.18 -14.10
N LYS A 163 13.79 3.39 -13.61
CA LYS A 163 14.67 3.65 -12.47
C LYS A 163 14.06 3.26 -11.12
N THR A 164 12.75 3.46 -10.95
CA THR A 164 12.05 3.29 -9.66
C THR A 164 11.35 1.94 -9.51
N GLY A 165 11.07 1.27 -10.62
CA GLY A 165 10.14 0.15 -10.65
C GLY A 165 8.69 0.60 -10.39
N ALA A 166 7.82 -0.35 -10.04
CA ALA A 166 6.39 -0.10 -9.82
C ALA A 166 6.03 0.37 -8.39
N GLY A 167 7.01 0.58 -7.51
CA GLY A 167 6.79 0.96 -6.12
C GLY A 167 6.31 2.42 -5.99
N MET A 168 5.05 2.62 -5.67
CA MET A 168 4.43 3.96 -5.64
C MET A 168 5.09 4.91 -4.63
N ASP A 169 5.54 4.43 -3.47
CA ASP A 169 6.27 5.26 -2.50
C ASP A 169 7.55 5.83 -3.10
N TYR A 170 8.28 4.99 -3.84
CA TYR A 170 9.55 5.37 -4.43
C TYR A 170 9.34 6.33 -5.61
N ILE A 171 8.40 6.01 -6.49
CA ILE A 171 8.00 6.91 -7.59
C ILE A 171 7.65 8.30 -7.03
N ARG A 172 6.90 8.36 -5.94
CA ARG A 172 6.52 9.62 -5.31
C ARG A 172 7.75 10.40 -4.84
N GLN A 173 8.68 9.76 -4.13
CA GLN A 173 9.90 10.39 -3.62
C GLN A 173 10.74 10.96 -4.78
N GLU A 174 10.93 10.19 -5.86
CA GLU A 174 11.67 10.66 -7.02
C GLU A 174 10.95 11.81 -7.75
N THR A 175 9.62 11.75 -7.84
CA THR A 175 8.81 12.83 -8.42
C THR A 175 8.89 14.12 -7.59
N GLU A 176 8.89 14.04 -6.26
CA GLU A 176 9.05 15.19 -5.37
C GLU A 176 10.43 15.86 -5.53
N LYS A 177 11.49 15.07 -5.76
CA LYS A 177 12.82 15.61 -6.07
C LYS A 177 12.83 16.33 -7.44
N LEU A 178 12.16 15.75 -8.43
CA LEU A 178 12.02 16.39 -9.76
C LEU A 178 11.25 17.71 -9.67
N VAL A 179 10.16 17.78 -8.92
CA VAL A 179 9.41 19.03 -8.67
C VAL A 179 10.35 20.09 -8.10
N SER A 180 11.14 19.74 -7.09
CA SER A 180 12.08 20.66 -6.46
C SER A 180 13.21 21.11 -7.40
N TYR A 181 13.73 20.18 -8.21
CA TYR A 181 14.81 20.48 -9.17
C TYR A 181 14.34 21.33 -10.36
N CYS A 182 13.13 21.08 -10.84
CA CYS A 182 12.55 21.77 -11.99
C CYS A 182 11.81 23.05 -11.61
N GLN A 183 11.98 23.56 -10.39
CA GLN A 183 11.32 24.78 -9.92
C GLN A 183 11.58 25.96 -10.86
N GLY A 184 10.51 26.65 -11.29
CA GLY A 184 10.58 27.75 -12.25
C GLY A 184 10.61 27.33 -13.73
N ARG A 185 10.39 26.05 -14.03
CA ARG A 185 10.23 25.50 -15.39
C ARG A 185 8.85 24.88 -15.55
N ASP A 186 8.44 24.65 -16.80
CA ASP A 186 7.11 24.07 -17.13
C ASP A 186 7.18 22.59 -17.51
N VAL A 187 8.38 22.05 -17.75
CA VAL A 187 8.56 20.70 -18.31
C VAL A 187 9.71 19.98 -17.61
N VAL A 188 9.47 18.71 -17.29
CA VAL A 188 10.50 17.73 -16.85
C VAL A 188 11.00 17.00 -18.08
N THR A 189 12.32 17.05 -18.32
CA THR A 189 12.99 16.38 -19.45
C THR A 189 13.59 15.04 -19.05
N VAL A 190 14.01 14.24 -20.04
CA VAL A 190 14.75 12.98 -19.82
C VAL A 190 16.05 13.24 -19.06
N GLU A 191 16.78 14.31 -19.41
CA GLU A 191 18.03 14.69 -18.76
C GLU A 191 17.83 15.06 -17.28
N ASP A 192 16.69 15.65 -16.93
CA ASP A 192 16.35 15.93 -15.55
C ASP A 192 16.16 14.64 -14.76
N VAL A 193 15.43 13.67 -15.32
CA VAL A 193 15.23 12.35 -14.73
C VAL A 193 16.54 11.61 -14.56
N GLU A 194 17.43 11.66 -15.57
CA GLU A 194 18.76 11.04 -15.48
C GLU A 194 19.60 11.62 -14.35
N LYS A 195 19.57 12.93 -14.16
CA LYS A 195 20.37 13.65 -13.16
C LYS A 195 19.82 13.50 -11.74
N VAL A 196 18.51 13.47 -11.59
CA VAL A 196 17.86 13.60 -10.28
C VAL A 196 17.41 12.25 -9.72
N CYS A 197 16.83 11.39 -10.58
CA CYS A 197 16.25 10.14 -10.13
C CYS A 197 17.33 9.07 -9.93
N ALA A 198 17.40 8.56 -8.72
CA ALA A 198 18.27 7.43 -8.41
C ALA A 198 17.63 6.12 -8.93
N THR A 199 18.48 5.23 -9.42
CA THR A 199 18.05 3.89 -9.80
C THR A 199 17.87 3.04 -8.54
N GLN A 200 16.72 2.40 -8.41
CA GLN A 200 16.45 1.56 -7.26
C GLN A 200 17.12 0.18 -7.44
N THR A 201 18.17 -0.05 -6.70
CA THR A 201 18.93 -1.30 -6.72
C THR A 201 18.07 -2.54 -6.44
N THR A 202 17.05 -2.40 -5.61
CA THR A 202 16.12 -3.49 -5.27
C THR A 202 15.28 -3.93 -6.48
N SER A 203 14.90 -3.00 -7.37
CA SER A 203 14.17 -3.33 -8.61
C SER A 203 15.05 -4.18 -9.54
N HIS A 204 16.29 -3.78 -9.76
CA HIS A 204 17.25 -4.56 -10.58
C HIS A 204 17.49 -5.97 -10.03
N ILE A 205 17.47 -6.14 -8.71
CA ILE A 205 17.61 -7.48 -8.11
C ILE A 205 16.37 -8.34 -8.41
N PHE A 206 15.17 -7.82 -8.33
CA PHE A 206 13.96 -8.57 -8.68
C PHE A 206 13.88 -8.90 -10.16
N ASP A 207 14.30 -7.97 -11.03
CA ASP A 207 14.37 -8.19 -12.47
C ASP A 207 15.41 -9.27 -12.81
N MET A 208 16.57 -9.24 -12.15
CA MET A 208 17.60 -10.27 -12.28
C MET A 208 17.07 -11.65 -11.82
N ILE A 209 16.37 -11.73 -10.69
CA ILE A 209 15.76 -12.98 -10.21
C ILE A 209 14.72 -13.49 -11.18
N SER A 210 13.89 -12.60 -11.76
CA SER A 210 12.92 -12.94 -12.80
C SER A 210 13.62 -13.45 -14.07
N ALA A 211 14.71 -12.84 -14.48
CA ALA A 211 15.52 -13.31 -15.62
C ALA A 211 16.13 -14.69 -15.35
N ILE A 212 16.63 -14.95 -14.14
CA ILE A 212 17.12 -16.26 -13.71
C ILE A 212 15.99 -17.31 -13.76
N ALA A 213 14.83 -17.01 -13.19
CA ALA A 213 13.67 -17.91 -13.16
C ALA A 213 13.17 -18.26 -14.58
N ASN A 214 13.23 -17.30 -15.49
CA ASN A 214 12.84 -17.44 -16.90
C ASN A 214 13.99 -17.98 -17.79
N LYS A 215 15.13 -18.39 -17.22
CA LYS A 215 16.33 -18.91 -17.92
C LYS A 215 16.91 -17.94 -18.96
N LYS A 216 16.73 -16.63 -18.78
CA LYS A 216 17.28 -15.58 -19.64
C LYS A 216 18.67 -15.20 -19.16
N GLN A 217 19.66 -16.06 -19.44
CA GLN A 217 20.99 -15.97 -18.88
C GLN A 217 21.70 -14.64 -19.16
N GLN A 218 21.65 -14.14 -20.41
CA GLN A 218 22.31 -12.88 -20.77
C GLN A 218 21.71 -11.72 -19.98
N GLN A 219 20.40 -11.62 -19.95
CA GLN A 219 19.70 -10.55 -19.21
C GLN A 219 20.00 -10.59 -17.69
N ALA A 220 20.12 -11.79 -17.12
CA ALA A 220 20.45 -11.94 -15.70
C ALA A 220 21.89 -11.48 -15.41
N LEU A 221 22.83 -11.74 -16.32
CA LEU A 221 24.23 -11.30 -16.19
C LEU A 221 24.36 -9.79 -16.36
N ASP A 222 23.66 -9.20 -17.33
CA ASP A 222 23.68 -7.76 -17.56
C ASP A 222 23.18 -7.03 -16.30
N LEU A 223 22.04 -7.44 -15.76
CA LEU A 223 21.47 -6.87 -14.51
C LEU A 223 22.39 -7.09 -13.29
N TYR A 224 23.12 -8.20 -13.23
CA TYR A 224 24.11 -8.42 -12.18
C TYR A 224 25.29 -7.44 -12.27
N TYR A 225 25.79 -7.17 -13.49
CA TYR A 225 26.85 -6.19 -13.69
C TYR A 225 26.38 -4.77 -13.40
N ASP A 226 25.13 -4.41 -13.76
CA ASP A 226 24.53 -3.13 -13.40
C ASP A 226 24.48 -2.93 -11.87
N LEU A 227 24.12 -3.99 -11.13
CA LEU A 227 24.12 -3.96 -9.66
C LEU A 227 25.53 -3.75 -9.09
N LEU A 228 26.55 -4.35 -9.69
CA LEU A 228 27.94 -4.13 -9.28
C LEU A 228 28.43 -2.70 -9.59
N GLU A 229 28.03 -2.13 -10.73
CA GLU A 229 28.33 -0.73 -11.06
C GLU A 229 27.66 0.25 -10.07
N LEU A 230 26.46 -0.08 -9.60
CA LEU A 230 25.76 0.65 -8.53
C LEU A 230 26.42 0.44 -7.14
N LYS A 231 27.57 -0.25 -7.08
CA LYS A 231 28.33 -0.55 -5.87
C LYS A 231 27.56 -1.35 -4.82
N GLU A 232 26.58 -2.14 -5.25
CA GLU A 232 25.91 -3.05 -4.32
C GLU A 232 26.86 -4.20 -3.93
N PRO A 233 26.99 -4.48 -2.62
CA PRO A 233 27.83 -5.56 -2.16
C PRO A 233 27.33 -6.92 -2.69
N PRO A 234 28.19 -7.76 -3.29
CA PRO A 234 27.78 -9.07 -3.83
C PRO A 234 27.07 -9.97 -2.81
N MET A 235 27.45 -9.88 -1.54
CA MET A 235 26.81 -10.63 -0.46
C MET A 235 25.37 -10.17 -0.21
N ARG A 236 25.07 -8.89 -0.39
CA ARG A 236 23.70 -8.36 -0.29
C ARG A 236 22.87 -8.83 -1.47
N ILE A 237 23.41 -8.82 -2.66
CA ILE A 237 22.76 -9.37 -3.86
C ILE A 237 22.40 -10.85 -3.63
N LEU A 238 23.36 -11.65 -3.19
CA LEU A 238 23.17 -13.05 -2.90
C LEU A 238 22.10 -13.28 -1.82
N TYR A 239 22.14 -12.51 -0.74
CA TYR A 239 21.14 -12.59 0.33
C TYR A 239 19.72 -12.32 -0.18
N LEU A 240 19.54 -11.31 -1.03
CA LEU A 240 18.23 -10.96 -1.59
C LEU A 240 17.74 -12.02 -2.59
N ILE A 241 18.65 -12.62 -3.39
CA ILE A 241 18.34 -13.77 -4.24
C ILE A 241 17.82 -14.93 -3.38
N VAL A 242 18.56 -15.34 -2.36
CA VAL A 242 18.20 -16.45 -1.48
C VAL A 242 16.85 -16.18 -0.79
N ARG A 243 16.66 -14.98 -0.27
CA ARG A 243 15.41 -14.57 0.37
C ARG A 243 14.22 -14.70 -0.59
N GLN A 244 14.37 -14.27 -1.84
CA GLN A 244 13.29 -14.33 -2.83
C GLN A 244 12.97 -15.76 -3.25
N PHE A 245 14.01 -16.60 -3.50
CA PHE A 245 13.77 -18.00 -3.82
C PHE A 245 13.14 -18.78 -2.65
N ASN A 246 13.52 -18.47 -1.41
CA ASN A 246 12.88 -19.05 -0.23
C ASN A 246 11.40 -18.62 -0.11
N ALA A 247 11.07 -17.36 -0.39
CA ALA A 247 9.70 -16.88 -0.37
C ALA A 247 8.82 -17.60 -1.41
N VAL A 248 9.34 -17.81 -2.64
CA VAL A 248 8.65 -18.56 -3.70
C VAL A 248 8.51 -20.04 -3.33
N SER A 249 9.56 -20.66 -2.81
CA SER A 249 9.54 -22.07 -2.37
C SER A 249 8.52 -22.29 -1.25
N TYR A 250 8.43 -21.36 -0.30
CA TYR A 250 7.47 -21.46 0.81
C TYR A 250 6.00 -21.33 0.34
N THR A 251 5.75 -20.48 -0.63
CA THR A 251 4.40 -20.34 -1.22
C THR A 251 4.03 -21.57 -2.06
N HIS A 252 4.99 -22.18 -2.75
CA HIS A 252 4.75 -23.38 -3.56
C HIS A 252 4.52 -24.62 -2.69
N LEU A 253 5.28 -24.81 -1.60
CA LEU A 253 5.07 -25.91 -0.65
C LEU A 253 3.71 -25.80 0.05
N ARG A 254 3.31 -24.62 0.47
CA ARG A 254 1.99 -24.41 1.08
C ARG A 254 0.81 -24.66 0.13
N ALA A 255 0.98 -24.36 -1.16
CA ALA A 255 -0.03 -24.68 -2.17
C ALA A 255 -0.16 -26.19 -2.39
N HIS A 256 0.93 -26.95 -2.27
CA HIS A 256 0.90 -28.42 -2.37
C HIS A 256 0.33 -29.10 -1.12
N GLU A 257 0.59 -28.58 0.09
CA GLU A 257 -0.02 -29.12 1.32
C GLU A 257 -1.54 -28.92 1.37
N THR A 258 -2.06 -27.82 0.80
CA THR A 258 -3.52 -27.60 0.71
C THR A 258 -4.21 -28.48 -0.32
N LEU A 259 -3.49 -28.93 -1.35
CA LEU A 259 -4.02 -29.89 -2.35
C LEU A 259 -3.93 -31.35 -1.88
N ALA A 260 -3.04 -31.67 -0.95
CA ALA A 260 -2.90 -33.02 -0.40
C ALA A 260 -3.87 -33.32 0.77
N ASN A 261 -4.55 -32.30 1.27
CA ASN A 261 -5.55 -32.39 2.37
C ASN A 261 -7.00 -32.20 1.89
N LEU A 262 -7.26 -32.29 0.57
CA LEU A 262 -8.58 -32.44 -0.07
C LEU A 262 -8.75 -33.84 -0.63
#